data_04593eb14d3a4e483808ba3801d3f3dd
#
_entry.id   04593eb14d3a4e483808ba3801d3f3dd
#
_cell.length_a   1.000
_cell.length_b   1.000
_cell.length_c   1.000
_cell.angle_alpha   90.00
_cell.angle_beta   90.00
_cell.angle_gamma   90.00
#
_symmetry.space_group_name_H-M   'P 1'
#
loop_
_entity.id
_entity.type
_entity.pdbx_description
1 polymer ?
#
loop_
_entity_poly.entity_id
_entity_poly.type
_entity_poly.pdbx_seq_one_letter_code
_entity_poly.pdbx_strand_id
1 'polypeptide(L)'
;MRNILIQEDVKLVEERLKQFENSTGCELLIVVTNASDPYPGASWRFGLVAAFLISIIFSYYFELNHAWLWPVGFFLLSVLMTSLGRFPWAKRLALSSWEVQRECREKAIEYFHTLGTSKVSHKVTVMIMISTLEKNIQLLIDEKLKSEITQSELDELINLMKTHFRTGNVGLGLIHSIERLEKKILKDFGGKVTEIPPSELSDTIHFMIN
;
A
#
# COMPACT_ATOMS: atom_id res chain seq x y z
N MET A 1 -8.47 9.73 3.02
CA MET A 1 -7.00 9.78 2.95
C MET A 1 -6.34 10.66 4.00
N ARG A 2 -6.82 11.87 4.24
CA ARG A 2 -6.29 12.78 5.28
C ARG A 2 -6.27 12.22 6.72
N ASN A 3 -6.98 11.11 6.99
CA ASN A 3 -7.07 10.53 8.35
C ASN A 3 -5.94 9.55 8.71
N ILE A 4 -5.00 9.25 7.82
CA ILE A 4 -3.88 8.33 8.11
C ILE A 4 -2.66 9.10 8.58
N LEU A 5 -2.43 10.28 8.01
CA LEU A 5 -1.42 11.23 8.44
C LEU A 5 -2.12 12.53 8.83
N ILE A 6 -1.88 12.99 10.04
CA ILE A 6 -2.31 14.31 10.50
C ILE A 6 -1.49 15.37 9.76
N GLN A 7 -2.03 16.57 9.53
CA GLN A 7 -1.31 17.62 8.77
C GLN A 7 0.05 17.99 9.39
N GLU A 8 0.17 17.85 10.70
CA GLU A 8 1.44 18.07 11.42
C GLU A 8 2.44 16.97 11.08
N ASP A 9 2.00 15.69 11.05
CA ASP A 9 2.85 14.56 10.67
C ASP A 9 3.36 14.68 9.23
N VAL A 10 2.52 15.15 8.29
CA VAL A 10 2.91 15.36 6.89
C VAL A 10 4.09 16.32 6.81
N LYS A 11 4.01 17.47 7.48
CA LYS A 11 5.10 18.48 7.48
C LYS A 11 6.39 17.91 8.07
N LEU A 12 6.30 17.20 9.20
CA LEU A 12 7.47 16.58 9.85
C LEU A 12 8.13 15.53 8.94
N VAL A 13 7.32 14.71 8.25
CA VAL A 13 7.83 13.71 7.30
C VAL A 13 8.46 14.39 6.09
N GLU A 14 7.86 15.45 5.53
CA GLU A 14 8.43 16.21 4.41
C GLU A 14 9.74 16.91 4.80
N GLU A 15 9.84 17.49 5.98
CA GLU A 15 11.10 18.05 6.50
C GLU A 15 12.17 16.98 6.64
N ARG A 16 11.80 15.80 7.15
CA ARG A 16 12.71 14.67 7.30
C ARG A 16 13.16 14.11 5.96
N LEU A 17 12.25 14.10 4.98
CA LEU A 17 12.54 13.69 3.61
C LEU A 17 13.61 14.59 2.98
N LYS A 18 13.48 15.93 3.11
CA LYS A 18 14.50 16.89 2.65
C LYS A 18 15.86 16.67 3.31
N GLN A 19 15.87 16.40 4.62
CA GLN A 19 17.12 16.11 5.34
C GLN A 19 17.78 14.85 4.79
N PHE A 20 17.00 13.78 4.56
CA PHE A 20 17.48 12.52 3.98
C PHE A 20 18.10 12.74 2.60
N GLU A 21 17.42 13.46 1.72
CA GLU A 21 17.90 13.72 0.36
C GLU A 21 19.19 14.55 0.36
N ASN A 22 19.26 15.57 1.22
CA ASN A 22 20.45 16.40 1.36
C ASN A 22 21.64 15.63 1.94
N SER A 23 21.43 14.67 2.83
CA SER A 23 22.51 13.93 3.48
C SER A 23 23.00 12.75 2.64
N THR A 24 22.10 12.10 1.89
CA THR A 24 22.41 10.87 1.15
C THR A 24 22.62 11.11 -0.34
N GLY A 25 22.08 12.19 -0.90
CA GLY A 25 22.01 12.42 -2.34
C GLY A 25 21.05 11.49 -3.09
N CYS A 26 20.32 10.62 -2.37
CA CYS A 26 19.29 9.76 -2.93
C CYS A 26 17.94 10.48 -2.94
N GLU A 27 17.10 10.22 -3.94
CA GLU A 27 15.70 10.66 -3.96
C GLU A 27 14.83 9.68 -3.17
N LEU A 28 13.97 10.19 -2.28
CA LEU A 28 13.02 9.38 -1.52
C LEU A 28 11.59 9.74 -1.88
N LEU A 29 10.90 8.83 -2.55
CA LEU A 29 9.53 8.98 -2.98
C LEU A 29 8.58 8.29 -2.00
N ILE A 30 7.65 9.04 -1.39
CA ILE A 30 6.61 8.49 -0.53
C ILE A 30 5.27 8.59 -1.26
N VAL A 31 4.64 7.44 -1.51
CA VAL A 31 3.35 7.34 -2.20
C VAL A 31 2.32 6.73 -1.27
N VAL A 32 1.21 7.43 -1.05
CA VAL A 32 0.06 6.93 -0.28
C VAL A 32 -1.11 6.76 -1.22
N THR A 33 -1.59 5.53 -1.37
CA THR A 33 -2.75 5.20 -2.21
C THR A 33 -3.91 4.63 -1.39
N ASN A 34 -5.14 4.82 -1.88
CA ASN A 34 -6.34 4.24 -1.26
C ASN A 34 -6.37 2.73 -1.41
N ALA A 35 -6.06 2.23 -2.60
CA ALA A 35 -6.04 0.82 -2.95
C ALA A 35 -5.06 0.61 -4.10
N SER A 36 -4.46 -0.56 -4.17
CA SER A 36 -3.57 -0.93 -5.27
C SER A 36 -4.36 -1.35 -6.51
N ASP A 37 -5.53 -1.98 -6.31
CA ASP A 37 -6.45 -2.43 -7.35
C ASP A 37 -7.92 -2.24 -6.93
N PRO A 38 -8.87 -2.11 -7.86
CA PRO A 38 -10.32 -2.10 -7.58
C PRO A 38 -10.85 -3.40 -6.96
N TYR A 39 -10.19 -4.53 -7.15
CA TYR A 39 -10.57 -5.87 -6.66
C TYR A 39 -12.01 -6.29 -6.97
N PRO A 40 -12.45 -6.30 -8.23
CA PRO A 40 -13.80 -6.71 -8.58
C PRO A 40 -14.07 -8.18 -8.18
N GLY A 41 -13.08 -9.05 -8.29
CA GLY A 41 -13.17 -10.45 -7.89
C GLY A 41 -13.47 -10.64 -6.40
N ALA A 42 -12.91 -9.79 -5.52
CA ALA A 42 -13.19 -9.84 -4.09
C ALA A 42 -14.65 -9.50 -3.78
N SER A 43 -15.22 -8.49 -4.47
CA SER A 43 -16.63 -8.12 -4.31
C SER A 43 -17.58 -9.26 -4.73
N TRP A 44 -17.26 -9.95 -5.84
CA TRP A 44 -18.02 -11.11 -6.29
C TRP A 44 -17.91 -12.29 -5.32
N ARG A 45 -16.72 -12.64 -4.87
CA ARG A 45 -16.52 -13.71 -3.88
C ARG A 45 -17.30 -13.44 -2.60
N PHE A 46 -17.19 -12.22 -2.07
CA PHE A 46 -17.98 -11.81 -0.91
C PHE A 46 -19.47 -11.99 -1.14
N GLY A 47 -19.98 -11.47 -2.28
CA GLY A 47 -21.39 -11.52 -2.62
C GLY A 47 -21.92 -12.94 -2.72
N LEU A 48 -21.24 -13.83 -3.43
CA LEU A 48 -21.66 -15.21 -3.62
C LEU A 48 -21.63 -15.99 -2.31
N VAL A 49 -20.56 -15.87 -1.52
CA VAL A 49 -20.43 -16.59 -0.23
C VAL A 49 -21.50 -16.09 0.75
N ALA A 50 -21.69 -14.78 0.87
CA ALA A 50 -22.71 -14.21 1.74
C ALA A 50 -24.12 -14.62 1.32
N ALA A 51 -24.42 -14.56 0.02
CA ALA A 51 -25.72 -15.00 -0.50
C ALA A 51 -25.97 -16.50 -0.23
N PHE A 52 -24.95 -17.34 -0.40
CA PHE A 52 -25.04 -18.78 -0.13
C PHE A 52 -25.35 -19.05 1.35
N LEU A 53 -24.59 -18.44 2.27
CA LEU A 53 -24.82 -18.62 3.70
C LEU A 53 -26.20 -18.12 4.15
N ILE A 54 -26.63 -16.98 3.65
CA ILE A 54 -27.96 -16.43 3.95
C ILE A 54 -29.04 -17.35 3.39
N SER A 55 -28.86 -17.90 2.17
CA SER A 55 -29.82 -18.83 1.57
C SER A 55 -29.98 -20.11 2.38
N ILE A 56 -28.88 -20.65 2.96
CA ILE A 56 -28.95 -21.81 3.86
C ILE A 56 -29.77 -21.50 5.12
N ILE A 57 -29.48 -20.34 5.75
CA ILE A 57 -30.22 -19.90 6.94
C ILE A 57 -31.70 -19.73 6.62
N PHE A 58 -32.01 -19.11 5.49
CA PHE A 58 -33.39 -18.92 5.05
C PHE A 58 -34.09 -20.25 4.78
N SER A 59 -33.39 -21.21 4.17
CA SER A 59 -33.87 -22.58 3.97
C SER A 59 -34.27 -23.29 5.27
N TYR A 60 -33.49 -23.06 6.32
CA TYR A 60 -33.75 -23.71 7.61
C TYR A 60 -35.02 -23.16 8.30
N TYR A 61 -35.30 -21.87 8.15
CA TYR A 61 -36.42 -21.22 8.83
C TYR A 61 -37.71 -21.16 8.02
N PHE A 62 -37.63 -21.23 6.68
CA PHE A 62 -38.79 -21.09 5.79
C PHE A 62 -38.95 -22.33 4.94
N GLU A 63 -40.09 -23.04 5.13
CA GLU A 63 -40.48 -24.16 4.26
C GLU A 63 -40.97 -23.59 2.90
N LEU A 64 -40.03 -23.46 1.95
CA LEU A 64 -40.37 -22.99 0.61
C LEU A 64 -40.94 -24.16 -0.23
N ASN A 65 -42.22 -24.19 -0.40
CA ASN A 65 -42.93 -25.26 -1.14
C ASN A 65 -42.67 -25.25 -2.67
N HIS A 66 -42.03 -24.20 -3.19
CA HIS A 66 -41.77 -24.06 -4.62
C HIS A 66 -40.29 -24.06 -4.93
N ALA A 67 -39.81 -25.13 -5.53
CA ALA A 67 -38.38 -25.32 -5.83
C ALA A 67 -37.75 -24.21 -6.69
N TRP A 68 -38.51 -23.56 -7.56
CA TRP A 68 -38.05 -22.46 -8.43
C TRP A 68 -37.78 -21.14 -7.68
N LEU A 69 -38.33 -20.95 -6.49
CA LEU A 69 -38.05 -19.74 -5.68
C LEU A 69 -36.62 -19.70 -5.19
N TRP A 70 -35.98 -20.84 -5.02
CA TRP A 70 -34.59 -20.94 -4.55
C TRP A 70 -33.59 -20.29 -5.50
N PRO A 71 -33.48 -20.68 -6.79
CA PRO A 71 -32.53 -20.09 -7.69
C PRO A 71 -32.78 -18.58 -7.93
N VAL A 72 -34.07 -18.16 -7.99
CA VAL A 72 -34.39 -16.75 -8.14
C VAL A 72 -34.01 -15.94 -6.90
N GLY A 73 -34.35 -16.44 -5.73
CA GLY A 73 -33.97 -15.79 -4.45
C GLY A 73 -32.47 -15.69 -4.28
N PHE A 74 -31.74 -16.78 -4.55
CA PHE A 74 -30.28 -16.80 -4.50
C PHE A 74 -29.66 -15.80 -5.50
N PHE A 75 -30.18 -15.74 -6.74
CA PHE A 75 -29.69 -14.79 -7.74
C PHE A 75 -29.88 -13.33 -7.29
N LEU A 76 -31.08 -12.96 -6.85
CA LEU A 76 -31.36 -11.60 -6.37
C LEU A 76 -30.50 -11.24 -5.15
N LEU A 77 -30.36 -12.18 -4.22
CA LEU A 77 -29.53 -12.01 -3.04
C LEU A 77 -28.04 -11.87 -3.40
N SER A 78 -27.55 -12.65 -4.37
CA SER A 78 -26.15 -12.55 -4.82
C SER A 78 -25.84 -11.20 -5.46
N VAL A 79 -26.75 -10.63 -6.25
CA VAL A 79 -26.61 -9.28 -6.82
C VAL A 79 -26.57 -8.23 -5.70
N LEU A 80 -27.48 -8.33 -4.72
CA LEU A 80 -27.51 -7.44 -3.57
C LEU A 80 -26.22 -7.51 -2.74
N MET A 81 -25.79 -8.72 -2.38
CA MET A 81 -24.57 -8.94 -1.57
C MET A 81 -23.31 -8.55 -2.32
N THR A 82 -23.23 -8.74 -3.64
CA THR A 82 -22.11 -8.26 -4.45
C THR A 82 -22.04 -6.72 -4.45
N SER A 83 -23.18 -6.05 -4.46
CA SER A 83 -23.24 -4.58 -4.33
C SER A 83 -22.70 -4.12 -2.97
N LEU A 84 -23.03 -4.82 -1.89
CA LEU A 84 -22.45 -4.61 -0.55
C LEU A 84 -20.95 -4.97 -0.50
N GLY A 85 -20.53 -5.93 -1.30
CA GLY A 85 -19.12 -6.34 -1.45
C GLY A 85 -18.20 -5.23 -1.99
N ARG A 86 -18.74 -4.11 -2.49
CA ARG A 86 -17.95 -2.94 -2.92
C ARG A 86 -17.40 -2.12 -1.74
N PHE A 87 -17.96 -2.26 -0.55
CA PHE A 87 -17.48 -1.55 0.63
C PHE A 87 -16.09 -2.06 1.06
N PRO A 88 -15.20 -1.18 1.55
CA PRO A 88 -13.82 -1.54 1.90
C PRO A 88 -13.71 -2.69 2.91
N TRP A 89 -14.60 -2.75 3.91
CA TRP A 89 -14.60 -3.82 4.90
C TRP A 89 -14.94 -5.19 4.31
N ALA A 90 -15.91 -5.23 3.37
CA ALA A 90 -16.32 -6.46 2.70
C ALA A 90 -15.23 -6.98 1.75
N LYS A 91 -14.61 -6.06 1.00
CA LYS A 91 -13.43 -6.39 0.17
C LYS A 91 -12.32 -7.02 1.00
N ARG A 92 -11.97 -6.41 2.15
CA ARG A 92 -10.91 -6.95 3.03
C ARG A 92 -11.16 -8.38 3.49
N LEU A 93 -12.41 -8.76 3.76
CA LEU A 93 -12.78 -10.13 4.15
C LEU A 93 -12.58 -11.14 3.02
N ALA A 94 -12.74 -10.70 1.78
CA ALA A 94 -12.65 -11.56 0.59
C ALA A 94 -11.29 -11.51 -0.11
N LEU A 95 -10.37 -10.62 0.30
CA LEU A 95 -9.02 -10.52 -0.27
C LEU A 95 -8.13 -11.65 0.22
N SER A 96 -7.45 -12.30 -0.72
CA SER A 96 -6.38 -13.25 -0.44
C SER A 96 -5.06 -12.51 -0.18
N SER A 97 -4.25 -13.02 0.75
CA SER A 97 -2.92 -12.46 1.04
C SER A 97 -2.01 -12.45 -0.18
N TRP A 98 -2.13 -13.45 -1.06
CA TRP A 98 -1.36 -13.53 -2.30
C TRP A 98 -1.76 -12.45 -3.30
N GLU A 99 -3.08 -12.22 -3.48
CA GLU A 99 -3.58 -11.12 -4.34
C GLU A 99 -3.09 -9.77 -3.84
N VAL A 100 -3.21 -9.52 -2.53
CA VAL A 100 -2.74 -8.28 -1.91
C VAL A 100 -1.26 -8.05 -2.19
N GLN A 101 -0.41 -9.07 -2.00
CA GLN A 101 1.03 -8.91 -2.23
C GLN A 101 1.34 -8.65 -3.70
N ARG A 102 0.70 -9.37 -4.61
CA ARG A 102 0.90 -9.21 -6.06
C ARG A 102 0.48 -7.83 -6.53
N GLU A 103 -0.76 -7.43 -6.27
CA GLU A 103 -1.32 -6.16 -6.75
C GLU A 103 -0.60 -4.94 -6.12
N CYS A 104 -0.27 -5.01 -4.83
CA CYS A 104 0.52 -3.96 -4.18
C CYS A 104 1.92 -3.84 -4.78
N ARG A 105 2.56 -4.97 -5.12
CA ARG A 105 3.89 -4.96 -5.73
C ARG A 105 3.85 -4.43 -7.17
N GLU A 106 2.88 -4.88 -7.97
CA GLU A 106 2.69 -4.41 -9.35
C GLU A 106 2.42 -2.90 -9.38
N LYS A 107 1.55 -2.42 -8.50
CA LYS A 107 1.25 -0.99 -8.39
C LYS A 107 2.46 -0.18 -7.90
N ALA A 108 3.23 -0.71 -6.97
CA ALA A 108 4.46 -0.07 -6.51
C ALA A 108 5.48 0.06 -7.65
N ILE A 109 5.67 -0.99 -8.47
CA ILE A 109 6.55 -0.96 -9.63
C ILE A 109 6.06 0.07 -10.65
N GLU A 110 4.76 0.13 -10.93
CA GLU A 110 4.17 1.13 -11.82
C GLU A 110 4.48 2.56 -11.34
N TYR A 111 4.26 2.87 -10.06
CA TYR A 111 4.56 4.18 -9.51
C TYR A 111 6.07 4.47 -9.47
N PHE A 112 6.88 3.48 -9.17
CA PHE A 112 8.34 3.62 -9.19
C PHE A 112 8.84 4.05 -10.57
N HIS A 113 8.33 3.45 -11.64
CA HIS A 113 8.70 3.82 -13.01
C HIS A 113 8.10 5.15 -13.46
N THR A 114 6.85 5.43 -13.13
CA THR A 114 6.17 6.65 -13.60
C THR A 114 6.59 7.91 -12.84
N LEU A 115 6.86 7.81 -11.56
CA LEU A 115 7.19 8.95 -10.70
C LEU A 115 8.68 9.07 -10.39
N GLY A 116 9.36 7.94 -10.20
CA GLY A 116 10.76 7.89 -9.79
C GLY A 116 11.73 7.99 -10.99
N THR A 117 11.75 6.97 -11.84
CA THR A 117 12.79 6.86 -12.88
C THR A 117 12.55 7.76 -14.10
N SER A 118 11.30 8.13 -14.40
CA SER A 118 10.99 8.96 -15.58
C SER A 118 11.39 10.42 -15.45
N LYS A 119 11.53 10.91 -14.21
CA LYS A 119 11.84 12.32 -13.92
C LYS A 119 13.27 12.58 -13.47
N VAL A 120 14.00 11.54 -13.06
CA VAL A 120 15.35 11.66 -12.46
C VAL A 120 16.29 10.67 -13.11
N SER A 121 16.92 11.05 -14.22
CA SER A 121 17.77 10.14 -15.02
C SER A 121 19.10 9.78 -14.36
N HIS A 122 19.53 10.48 -13.32
CA HIS A 122 20.88 10.32 -12.74
C HIS A 122 20.92 10.02 -11.24
N LYS A 123 19.81 10.16 -10.51
CA LYS A 123 19.77 9.92 -9.06
C LYS A 123 19.29 8.52 -8.72
N VAL A 124 19.77 8.05 -7.59
CA VAL A 124 19.33 6.79 -7.00
C VAL A 124 18.03 7.02 -6.26
N THR A 125 17.00 6.27 -6.63
CA THR A 125 15.65 6.45 -6.08
C THR A 125 15.30 5.33 -5.11
N VAL A 126 14.70 5.72 -3.99
CA VAL A 126 14.03 4.82 -3.04
C VAL A 126 12.56 5.20 -3.01
N MET A 127 11.65 4.22 -2.98
CA MET A 127 10.21 4.49 -2.87
C MET A 127 9.57 3.69 -1.76
N ILE A 128 8.77 4.36 -0.96
CA ILE A 128 7.88 3.77 0.05
C ILE A 128 6.44 3.96 -0.43
N MET A 129 5.76 2.89 -0.79
CA MET A 129 4.33 2.91 -1.11
C MET A 129 3.51 2.35 0.03
N ILE A 130 2.47 3.08 0.42
CA ILE A 130 1.53 2.69 1.48
C ILE A 130 0.16 2.54 0.85
N SER A 131 -0.40 1.34 0.88
CA SER A 131 -1.78 1.10 0.48
C SER A 131 -2.69 0.91 1.68
N THR A 132 -3.75 1.74 1.73
CA THR A 132 -4.61 1.87 2.92
C THR A 132 -5.69 0.81 2.99
N LEU A 133 -6.25 0.40 1.85
CA LEU A 133 -7.25 -0.68 1.79
C LEU A 133 -6.63 -2.00 2.25
N GLU A 134 -5.49 -2.35 1.69
CA GLU A 134 -4.80 -3.61 1.94
C GLU A 134 -3.99 -3.58 3.23
N LYS A 135 -3.75 -2.39 3.80
CA LYS A 135 -2.82 -2.18 4.92
C LYS A 135 -1.44 -2.76 4.62
N ASN A 136 -0.97 -2.52 3.40
CA ASN A 136 0.29 -3.03 2.89
C ASN A 136 1.28 -1.91 2.64
N ILE A 137 2.57 -2.21 2.86
CA ILE A 137 3.69 -1.31 2.62
C ILE A 137 4.62 -2.03 1.66
N GLN A 138 5.00 -1.34 0.60
CA GLN A 138 6.03 -1.78 -0.36
C GLN A 138 7.21 -0.80 -0.30
N LEU A 139 8.42 -1.34 -0.21
CA LEU A 139 9.65 -0.59 -0.26
C LEU A 139 10.41 -1.05 -1.51
N LEU A 140 10.61 -0.14 -2.45
CA LEU A 140 11.37 -0.38 -3.68
C LEU A 140 12.63 0.49 -3.66
N ILE A 141 13.72 -0.09 -4.12
CA ILE A 141 15.02 0.57 -4.23
C ILE A 141 15.56 0.40 -5.64
N ASP A 142 16.30 1.39 -6.12
CA ASP A 142 17.04 1.33 -7.39
C ASP A 142 18.02 0.14 -7.40
N GLU A 143 18.31 -0.38 -8.58
CA GLU A 143 19.28 -1.50 -8.73
C GLU A 143 20.67 -1.15 -8.18
N LYS A 144 21.07 0.12 -8.24
CA LYS A 144 22.34 0.58 -7.70
C LYS A 144 22.46 0.38 -6.18
N LEU A 145 21.32 0.38 -5.45
CA LEU A 145 21.30 0.13 -4.00
C LEU A 145 21.14 -1.35 -3.64
N LYS A 146 20.67 -2.18 -4.57
CA LYS A 146 20.42 -3.61 -4.32
C LYS A 146 21.66 -4.42 -4.01
N SER A 147 22.85 -3.96 -4.43
CA SER A 147 24.11 -4.61 -4.11
C SER A 147 24.50 -4.45 -2.64
N GLU A 148 24.05 -3.39 -1.99
CA GLU A 148 24.47 -2.98 -0.66
C GLU A 148 23.40 -3.21 0.42
N ILE A 149 22.12 -3.18 0.02
CA ILE A 149 21.00 -3.37 0.94
C ILE A 149 20.35 -4.73 0.68
N THR A 150 20.44 -5.62 1.67
CA THR A 150 19.87 -6.96 1.56
C THR A 150 18.36 -6.95 1.70
N GLN A 151 17.68 -7.97 1.15
CA GLN A 151 16.23 -8.13 1.30
C GLN A 151 15.80 -8.22 2.77
N SER A 152 16.60 -8.85 3.62
CA SER A 152 16.33 -8.96 5.06
C SER A 152 16.27 -7.59 5.75
N GLU A 153 17.15 -6.66 5.36
CA GLU A 153 17.17 -5.30 5.91
C GLU A 153 15.96 -4.47 5.43
N LEU A 154 15.53 -4.67 4.17
CA LEU A 154 14.30 -4.06 3.68
C LEU A 154 13.07 -4.59 4.43
N ASP A 155 13.03 -5.88 4.70
CA ASP A 155 11.95 -6.52 5.47
C ASP A 155 11.92 -6.03 6.92
N GLU A 156 13.07 -5.78 7.55
CA GLU A 156 13.14 -5.14 8.87
C GLU A 156 12.56 -3.73 8.87
N LEU A 157 12.88 -2.91 7.86
CA LEU A 157 12.32 -1.56 7.71
C LEU A 157 10.79 -1.61 7.52
N ILE A 158 10.29 -2.52 6.68
CA ILE A 158 8.86 -2.72 6.48
C ILE A 158 8.19 -3.15 7.80
N ASN A 159 8.80 -4.05 8.57
CA ASN A 159 8.25 -4.50 9.85
C ASN A 159 8.23 -3.38 10.90
N LEU A 160 9.25 -2.53 10.92
CA LEU A 160 9.28 -1.34 11.77
C LEU A 160 8.09 -0.41 11.45
N MET A 161 7.89 -0.08 10.17
CA MET A 161 6.75 0.71 9.72
C MET A 161 5.41 0.06 10.09
N LYS A 162 5.24 -1.24 9.85
CA LYS A 162 4.02 -1.98 10.19
C LYS A 162 3.69 -1.94 11.67
N THR A 163 4.70 -2.00 12.54
CA THR A 163 4.51 -1.92 14.00
C THR A 163 3.93 -0.57 14.41
N HIS A 164 4.50 0.53 13.91
CA HIS A 164 4.00 1.88 14.17
C HIS A 164 2.61 2.11 13.55
N PHE A 165 2.35 1.58 12.37
CA PHE A 165 1.05 1.73 11.70
C PHE A 165 -0.08 1.01 12.45
N ARG A 166 0.21 -0.13 13.10
CA ARG A 166 -0.77 -0.83 13.95
C ARG A 166 -1.17 -0.02 15.17
N THR A 167 -0.27 0.80 15.70
CA THR A 167 -0.53 1.70 16.85
C THR A 167 -1.12 3.05 16.43
N GLY A 168 -1.36 3.29 15.13
CA GLY A 168 -1.89 4.54 14.61
C GLY A 168 -0.86 5.66 14.41
N ASN A 169 0.42 5.40 14.71
CA ASN A 169 1.50 6.40 14.65
C ASN A 169 2.25 6.33 13.30
N VAL A 170 1.53 6.57 12.21
CA VAL A 170 2.07 6.41 10.84
C VAL A 170 3.23 7.38 10.56
N GLY A 171 3.10 8.65 10.97
CA GLY A 171 4.13 9.67 10.79
C GLY A 171 5.44 9.30 11.48
N LEU A 172 5.38 8.90 12.75
CA LEU A 172 6.55 8.44 13.51
C LEU A 172 7.19 7.19 12.88
N GLY A 173 6.36 6.25 12.40
CA GLY A 173 6.84 5.05 11.70
C GLY A 173 7.63 5.39 10.44
N LEU A 174 7.17 6.36 9.66
CA LEU A 174 7.89 6.86 8.49
C LEU A 174 9.20 7.53 8.88
N ILE A 175 9.19 8.45 9.84
CA ILE A 175 10.38 9.18 10.29
C ILE A 175 11.47 8.20 10.76
N HIS A 176 11.14 7.26 11.64
CA HIS A 176 12.11 6.27 12.14
C HIS A 176 12.65 5.37 11.01
N SER A 177 11.81 5.04 10.03
CA SER A 177 12.25 4.22 8.90
C SER A 177 13.18 4.99 7.96
N ILE A 178 12.89 6.28 7.73
CA ILE A 178 13.77 7.17 6.96
C ILE A 178 15.12 7.33 7.66
N GLU A 179 15.14 7.54 8.97
CA GLU A 179 16.38 7.65 9.75
C GLU A 179 17.22 6.38 9.69
N ARG A 180 16.58 5.22 9.78
CA ARG A 180 17.28 3.94 9.71
C ARG A 180 17.85 3.68 8.32
N LEU A 181 17.08 4.01 7.28
CA LEU A 181 17.51 3.93 5.89
C LEU A 181 18.69 4.86 5.60
N GLU A 182 18.62 6.11 6.09
CA GLU A 182 19.69 7.10 5.96
C GLU A 182 21.00 6.60 6.57
N LYS A 183 20.95 6.14 7.83
CA LYS A 183 22.13 5.59 8.52
C LYS A 183 22.75 4.44 7.74
N LYS A 184 21.93 3.61 7.12
CA LYS A 184 22.39 2.47 6.32
C LYS A 184 23.09 2.95 5.05
N ILE A 185 22.45 3.85 4.29
CA ILE A 185 23.01 4.38 3.04
C ILE A 185 24.34 5.12 3.32
N LEU A 186 24.40 5.97 4.34
CA LEU A 186 25.62 6.70 4.69
C LEU A 186 26.75 5.77 5.11
N LYS A 187 26.44 4.68 5.80
CA LYS A 187 27.45 3.69 6.23
C LYS A 187 28.04 2.93 5.05
N ASP A 188 27.20 2.47 4.13
CA ASP A 188 27.61 1.53 3.08
C ASP A 188 28.10 2.27 1.82
N PHE A 189 27.57 3.46 1.54
CA PHE A 189 27.98 4.27 0.37
C PHE A 189 29.04 5.34 0.67
N GLY A 190 29.35 5.62 1.94
CA GLY A 190 30.50 6.40 2.37
C GLY A 190 30.76 7.70 1.61
N GLY A 191 29.75 8.54 1.40
CA GLY A 191 29.93 9.85 0.77
C GLY A 191 30.07 9.86 -0.76
N LYS A 192 29.96 8.72 -1.44
CA LYS A 192 30.08 8.64 -2.92
C LYS A 192 28.90 9.21 -3.69
N VAL A 193 27.79 9.54 -3.01
CA VAL A 193 26.55 10.01 -3.63
C VAL A 193 26.45 11.55 -3.64
N THR A 194 27.41 12.25 -3.04
CA THR A 194 27.36 13.70 -2.77
C THR A 194 27.63 14.65 -3.95
N GLU A 195 27.88 14.16 -5.16
CA GLU A 195 28.07 15.03 -6.35
C GLU A 195 26.80 15.21 -7.19
N ILE A 196 25.62 15.30 -6.58
CA ILE A 196 24.35 15.28 -7.30
C ILE A 196 23.67 16.64 -7.21
N PRO A 197 23.14 17.18 -8.35
CA PRO A 197 22.42 18.46 -8.38
C PRO A 197 21.16 18.45 -7.49
N PRO A 198 20.64 19.62 -7.08
CA PRO A 198 19.49 19.73 -6.20
C PRO A 198 18.27 18.93 -6.71
N SER A 199 17.42 18.49 -5.80
CA SER A 199 16.29 17.59 -6.09
C SER A 199 15.41 18.12 -7.23
N GLU A 200 15.12 17.25 -8.21
CA GLU A 200 14.22 17.57 -9.33
C GLU A 200 12.78 17.12 -9.05
N LEU A 201 12.59 16.28 -8.02
CA LEU A 201 11.26 15.87 -7.57
C LEU A 201 10.75 16.80 -6.46
N SER A 202 9.44 16.92 -6.35
CA SER A 202 8.85 17.65 -5.22
C SER A 202 9.04 16.85 -3.94
N ASP A 203 9.69 17.45 -2.92
CA ASP A 203 9.88 16.87 -1.57
C ASP A 203 8.54 16.71 -0.82
N THR A 204 7.51 16.20 -1.48
CA THR A 204 6.14 16.11 -0.97
C THR A 204 5.65 14.67 -1.02
N ILE A 205 4.77 14.34 -0.07
CA ILE A 205 4.11 13.04 -0.07
C ILE A 205 3.07 13.02 -1.20
N HIS A 206 3.17 12.05 -2.11
CA HIS A 206 2.24 11.87 -3.21
C HIS A 206 1.00 11.08 -2.76
N PHE A 207 -0.15 11.76 -2.69
CA PHE A 207 -1.44 11.14 -2.41
C PHE A 207 -2.13 10.77 -3.72
N MET A 208 -2.23 9.46 -4.01
CA MET A 208 -2.87 8.93 -5.22
C MET A 208 -4.28 8.46 -4.89
N ILE A 209 -5.27 9.03 -5.59
CA ILE A 209 -6.68 8.64 -5.51
C ILE A 209 -6.98 7.80 -6.75
N ASN A 210 -7.20 6.51 -6.55
CA ASN A 210 -7.72 5.60 -7.59
C ASN A 210 -9.23 5.51 -7.51
#